data_e0715cdd2af0e7f019c08a9825b4797b
#
_entry.id   e0715cdd2af0e7f019c08a9825b4797b
#
_cell.length_a   1.000
_cell.length_b   1.000
_cell.length_c   1.000
_cell.angle_alpha   90.00
_cell.angle_beta   90.00
_cell.angle_gamma   90.00
#
_symmetry.space_group_name_H-M   'P 1'
#
loop_
_entity.id
_entity.type
_entity.pdbx_description
1 polymer ?
#
loop_
_entity_poly.entity_id
_entity_poly.type
_entity_poly.pdbx_seq_one_letter_code
_entity_poly.pdbx_strand_id
1 'polypeptide(L)'
;MRELRAIENWDFARNFAAKVCSFLAVTLVSSTVFAQVAGKALAKVDAAPAVDELFASDHIFVRVRAGCSVATTPTGDLTFRMANGVGDVNLGRIMKTFGVDKIQLALTDLPKRADIAASVGLDRWHRVSIAPGSNALAVADTLKASWVGFEICEVDGIGGLADVPNDTSFTTQYSLQNTGQNAGTVGADIRAVQAWSVTTSNPTIVIALLDSGVFPHTELEGRILPGRNIPLGTTDTSDVCGGHGTHVSGIMTAKGANASGIAGMCWDAKILPVVIVNPCSGLESYVADGLVWAIDQGANVVNMSLQYNVGSEYLHAAVQYAAAHGVPMIAATGNSNGAVAWPAKWDETIAVAGSNRFDARYSVSNFGPEVDVAACGEAIYSLALNNGYASRSGTSMAAPHVTGTIALMRAVYPTMSAAAIRTVLMQTARDLAPTGYDIYTGAGVINAGAAVLMAQSMNRGPADMNGDGVVDGVDLATFFSQWGVCSICNCTADFNHDCVVDAVDMSHLLSAWSTQ
;
A
#
# COMPACT_ATOMS: atom_id res chain seq x y z
N MET A 1 45.16 18.89 -31.95
CA MET A 1 44.00 18.70 -31.03
C MET A 1 42.91 17.77 -31.65
N ARG A 2 43.28 16.78 -32.44
CA ARG A 2 42.33 15.73 -32.94
C ARG A 2 42.74 14.29 -32.58
N GLU A 3 43.87 14.10 -31.93
CA GLU A 3 44.36 12.75 -31.57
C GLU A 3 44.18 12.38 -30.06
N LEU A 4 43.69 13.28 -29.22
CA LEU A 4 43.50 13.00 -27.78
C LEU A 4 42.09 12.47 -27.42
N ARG A 5 41.13 12.45 -28.38
CA ARG A 5 39.77 11.91 -28.12
C ARG A 5 39.60 10.42 -28.46
N ALA A 6 40.56 9.79 -29.06
CA ALA A 6 40.49 8.38 -29.44
C ALA A 6 41.02 7.44 -28.31
N ILE A 7 41.74 7.95 -27.33
CA ILE A 7 42.38 7.14 -26.30
C ILE A 7 41.44 6.92 -25.11
N GLU A 8 40.56 7.90 -24.80
CA GLU A 8 39.62 7.76 -23.68
C GLU A 8 38.51 6.73 -23.92
N ASN A 9 38.11 6.52 -25.18
CA ASN A 9 37.08 5.52 -25.53
C ASN A 9 37.60 4.07 -25.52
N TRP A 10 38.90 3.86 -25.60
CA TRP A 10 39.50 2.51 -25.59
C TRP A 10 39.68 1.96 -24.16
N ASP A 11 39.96 2.81 -23.21
CA ASP A 11 40.09 2.42 -21.81
C ASP A 11 38.74 2.13 -21.15
N PHE A 12 37.68 2.80 -21.57
CA PHE A 12 36.32 2.52 -21.10
C PHE A 12 35.83 1.14 -21.60
N ALA A 13 36.02 0.84 -22.89
CA ALA A 13 35.65 -0.45 -23.48
C ALA A 13 36.46 -1.62 -22.89
N ARG A 14 37.71 -1.40 -22.55
CA ARG A 14 38.58 -2.42 -21.95
C ARG A 14 38.23 -2.72 -20.49
N ASN A 15 37.86 -1.68 -19.72
CA ASN A 15 37.40 -1.86 -18.34
C ASN A 15 36.00 -2.48 -18.25
N PHE A 16 35.15 -2.24 -19.25
CA PHE A 16 33.83 -2.86 -19.34
C PHE A 16 33.93 -4.36 -19.68
N ALA A 17 34.75 -4.73 -20.68
CA ALA A 17 34.98 -6.13 -21.03
C ALA A 17 35.65 -6.93 -19.89
N ALA A 18 36.56 -6.31 -19.13
CA ALA A 18 37.20 -6.95 -17.97
C ALA A 18 36.23 -7.18 -16.79
N LYS A 19 35.26 -6.28 -16.58
CA LYS A 19 34.22 -6.47 -15.55
C LYS A 19 33.19 -7.52 -15.94
N VAL A 20 32.81 -7.61 -17.22
CA VAL A 20 31.87 -8.64 -17.71
C VAL A 20 32.52 -10.03 -17.68
N CYS A 21 33.82 -10.16 -18.04
CA CYS A 21 34.52 -11.44 -17.94
C CYS A 21 34.81 -11.87 -16.49
N SER A 22 34.98 -10.93 -15.55
CA SER A 22 35.11 -11.27 -14.13
C SER A 22 33.80 -11.74 -13.51
N PHE A 23 32.65 -11.25 -14.00
CA PHE A 23 31.35 -11.69 -13.52
C PHE A 23 30.99 -13.12 -14.00
N LEU A 24 31.38 -13.47 -15.22
CA LEU A 24 31.20 -14.83 -15.77
C LEU A 24 32.14 -15.86 -15.15
N ALA A 25 33.30 -15.49 -14.62
CA ALA A 25 34.23 -16.40 -13.97
C ALA A 25 33.86 -16.69 -12.49
N VAL A 26 33.12 -15.79 -11.81
CA VAL A 26 32.70 -15.98 -10.41
C VAL A 26 31.50 -16.93 -10.31
N THR A 27 30.64 -16.97 -11.34
CA THR A 27 29.47 -17.87 -11.35
C THR A 27 29.77 -19.34 -11.64
N LEU A 28 30.98 -19.67 -12.09
CA LEU A 28 31.40 -21.06 -12.39
C LEU A 28 32.20 -21.76 -11.26
N VAL A 29 32.61 -21.03 -10.21
CA VAL A 29 33.39 -21.59 -9.09
C VAL A 29 32.57 -21.79 -7.81
N SER A 30 31.35 -21.24 -7.72
CA SER A 30 30.50 -21.32 -6.50
C SER A 30 29.58 -22.55 -6.43
N SER A 31 29.51 -23.38 -7.48
CA SER A 31 28.58 -24.54 -7.50
C SER A 31 29.08 -25.81 -6.79
N THR A 32 30.31 -25.84 -6.28
CA THR A 32 30.87 -27.04 -5.62
C THR A 32 31.13 -26.90 -4.12
N VAL A 33 30.95 -25.74 -3.51
CA VAL A 33 31.17 -25.53 -2.06
C VAL A 33 29.86 -25.46 -1.25
N PHE A 34 28.69 -25.32 -1.88
CA PHE A 34 27.39 -25.25 -1.20
C PHE A 34 26.71 -26.60 -0.92
N ALA A 35 27.33 -27.73 -1.28
CA ALA A 35 26.70 -29.05 -1.12
C ALA A 35 26.92 -29.72 0.24
N GLN A 36 27.59 -29.10 1.20
CA GLN A 36 27.99 -29.78 2.45
C GLN A 36 27.55 -29.12 3.78
N VAL A 37 26.71 -28.09 3.76
CA VAL A 37 26.18 -27.44 4.99
C VAL A 37 24.64 -27.35 5.03
N ALA A 38 23.94 -28.06 4.16
CA ALA A 38 22.46 -28.06 4.15
C ALA A 38 21.91 -29.28 4.92
N GLY A 39 21.99 -29.24 6.22
CA GLY A 39 21.43 -30.24 7.15
C GLY A 39 20.70 -29.57 8.34
N LYS A 40 19.92 -28.53 8.13
CA LYS A 40 18.86 -28.11 9.07
C LYS A 40 17.77 -27.39 8.27
N ALA A 41 16.54 -27.87 8.44
CA ALA A 41 15.36 -27.37 7.77
C ALA A 41 15.24 -25.84 7.90
N LEU A 42 15.45 -25.14 6.79
CA LEU A 42 14.94 -23.80 6.58
C LEU A 42 13.44 -23.96 6.29
N ALA A 43 12.61 -23.47 7.17
CA ALA A 43 11.20 -23.28 6.87
C ALA A 43 11.11 -22.46 5.57
N LYS A 44 10.34 -22.98 4.62
CA LYS A 44 10.05 -22.33 3.37
C LYS A 44 9.37 -21.01 3.69
N VAL A 45 10.06 -19.92 3.50
CA VAL A 45 9.42 -18.60 3.41
C VAL A 45 8.76 -18.62 2.04
N ASP A 46 7.44 -18.75 2.00
CA ASP A 46 6.71 -18.64 0.75
C ASP A 46 6.96 -17.24 0.19
N ALA A 47 7.55 -17.18 -1.00
CA ALA A 47 7.74 -15.94 -1.73
C ALA A 47 6.35 -15.32 -1.97
N ALA A 48 6.25 -13.99 -1.91
CA ALA A 48 5.03 -13.31 -2.32
C ALA A 48 4.65 -13.78 -3.74
N PRO A 49 3.36 -14.04 -4.02
CA PRO A 49 2.93 -14.52 -5.33
C PRO A 49 3.37 -13.52 -6.42
N ALA A 50 3.84 -14.04 -7.55
CA ALA A 50 4.13 -13.21 -8.72
C ALA A 50 2.87 -12.44 -9.12
N VAL A 51 3.02 -11.25 -9.68
CA VAL A 51 1.88 -10.37 -10.04
C VAL A 51 0.91 -11.08 -10.99
N ASP A 52 1.41 -11.98 -11.83
CA ASP A 52 0.59 -12.83 -12.71
C ASP A 52 -0.28 -13.83 -11.93
N GLU A 53 0.01 -14.08 -10.64
CA GLU A 53 -0.79 -14.92 -9.75
C GLU A 53 -1.91 -14.15 -9.04
N LEU A 54 -1.90 -12.80 -9.10
CA LEU A 54 -2.90 -11.93 -8.47
C LEU A 54 -4.09 -11.63 -9.38
N PHE A 55 -3.94 -11.83 -10.69
CA PHE A 55 -4.96 -11.53 -11.68
C PHE A 55 -5.10 -12.68 -12.69
N ALA A 56 -6.32 -12.87 -13.19
CA ALA A 56 -6.54 -13.79 -14.28
C ALA A 56 -5.72 -13.37 -15.49
N SER A 57 -4.91 -14.29 -16.02
CA SER A 57 -3.99 -14.04 -17.15
C SER A 57 -4.62 -14.29 -18.51
N ASP A 58 -5.89 -14.74 -18.55
CA ASP A 58 -6.61 -15.15 -19.77
C ASP A 58 -7.76 -14.20 -20.14
N HIS A 59 -8.08 -13.23 -19.28
CA HIS A 59 -9.15 -12.26 -19.55
C HIS A 59 -9.07 -11.01 -18.68
N ILE A 60 -9.81 -9.98 -19.10
CA ILE A 60 -10.08 -8.75 -18.35
C ILE A 60 -11.58 -8.45 -18.34
N PHE A 61 -12.01 -7.55 -17.47
CA PHE A 61 -13.36 -7.01 -17.49
C PHE A 61 -13.39 -5.61 -18.11
N VAL A 62 -14.42 -5.37 -18.92
CA VAL A 62 -14.70 -4.04 -19.44
C VAL A 62 -16.17 -3.66 -19.20
N ARG A 63 -16.41 -2.44 -18.71
CA ARG A 63 -17.72 -1.83 -18.67
C ARG A 63 -17.84 -0.80 -19.77
N VAL A 64 -18.82 -1.01 -20.66
CA VAL A 64 -19.07 -0.10 -21.77
C VAL A 64 -20.15 0.93 -21.43
N ARG A 65 -20.12 2.07 -22.13
CA ARG A 65 -21.17 3.08 -22.03
C ARG A 65 -22.51 2.53 -22.50
N ALA A 66 -23.60 3.10 -22.01
CA ALA A 66 -24.94 2.75 -22.44
C ALA A 66 -25.08 2.87 -23.97
N GLY A 67 -25.70 1.90 -24.59
CA GLY A 67 -25.88 1.85 -26.03
C GLY A 67 -24.69 1.32 -26.84
N CYS A 68 -23.60 0.90 -26.18
CA CYS A 68 -22.53 0.15 -26.86
C CYS A 68 -22.89 -1.34 -26.93
N SER A 69 -22.41 -2.02 -27.98
CA SER A 69 -22.59 -3.45 -28.19
C SER A 69 -21.34 -4.11 -28.75
N VAL A 70 -21.21 -5.40 -28.53
CA VAL A 70 -20.19 -6.23 -29.20
C VAL A 70 -20.51 -6.32 -30.69
N ALA A 71 -19.50 -6.21 -31.54
CA ALA A 71 -19.62 -6.27 -33.00
C ALA A 71 -18.46 -7.06 -33.60
N THR A 72 -18.56 -7.38 -34.88
CA THR A 72 -17.51 -7.99 -35.67
C THR A 72 -17.10 -7.04 -36.77
N THR A 73 -15.80 -6.85 -36.99
CA THR A 73 -15.28 -6.03 -38.10
C THR A 73 -15.50 -6.73 -39.44
N PRO A 74 -15.39 -6.03 -40.58
CA PRO A 74 -15.43 -6.68 -41.90
C PRO A 74 -14.34 -7.75 -42.10
N THR A 75 -13.24 -7.69 -41.30
CA THR A 75 -12.17 -8.68 -41.31
C THR A 75 -12.39 -9.86 -40.37
N GLY A 76 -13.56 -9.91 -39.70
CA GLY A 76 -13.92 -10.98 -38.78
C GLY A 76 -13.43 -10.80 -37.35
N ASP A 77 -12.73 -9.70 -37.03
CA ASP A 77 -12.21 -9.45 -35.69
C ASP A 77 -13.32 -8.94 -34.75
N LEU A 78 -13.31 -9.40 -33.50
CA LEU A 78 -14.24 -8.92 -32.47
C LEU A 78 -13.89 -7.46 -32.08
N THR A 79 -14.92 -6.66 -31.83
CA THR A 79 -14.79 -5.27 -31.39
C THR A 79 -16.04 -4.79 -30.67
N PHE A 80 -16.04 -3.56 -30.16
CA PHE A 80 -17.21 -2.88 -29.65
C PHE A 80 -17.65 -1.76 -30.60
N ARG A 81 -18.93 -1.45 -30.61
CA ARG A 81 -19.56 -0.42 -31.43
C ARG A 81 -20.49 0.45 -30.59
N MET A 82 -20.49 1.76 -30.86
CA MET A 82 -21.46 2.69 -30.26
C MET A 82 -22.83 2.59 -30.93
N ALA A 83 -23.90 3.05 -30.23
CA ALA A 83 -25.28 3.03 -30.71
C ALA A 83 -25.50 3.76 -32.04
N ASN A 84 -24.68 4.78 -32.36
CA ASN A 84 -24.71 5.49 -33.63
C ASN A 84 -24.07 4.71 -34.80
N GLY A 85 -23.68 3.47 -34.58
CA GLY A 85 -23.08 2.60 -35.60
C GLY A 85 -21.60 2.87 -35.89
N VAL A 86 -20.99 3.87 -35.26
CA VAL A 86 -19.57 4.18 -35.41
C VAL A 86 -18.78 3.14 -34.61
N GLY A 87 -18.14 2.20 -35.30
CA GLY A 87 -17.14 1.30 -34.77
C GLY A 87 -15.76 1.91 -34.97
N ASP A 88 -14.87 1.76 -34.00
CA ASP A 88 -13.48 2.13 -34.18
C ASP A 88 -12.73 0.96 -34.82
N VAL A 89 -12.29 1.15 -36.08
CA VAL A 89 -11.51 0.14 -36.83
C VAL A 89 -10.17 -0.14 -36.14
N ASN A 90 -9.63 0.87 -35.46
CA ASN A 90 -8.38 0.71 -34.71
C ASN A 90 -8.58 -0.16 -33.46
N LEU A 91 -9.74 -0.05 -32.80
CA LEU A 91 -10.04 -0.87 -31.63
C LEU A 91 -10.00 -2.37 -31.97
N GLY A 92 -10.64 -2.80 -33.07
CA GLY A 92 -10.59 -4.20 -33.50
C GLY A 92 -9.16 -4.69 -33.74
N ARG A 93 -8.29 -3.82 -34.31
CA ARG A 93 -6.88 -4.15 -34.52
C ARG A 93 -6.11 -4.27 -33.19
N ILE A 94 -6.32 -3.35 -32.25
CA ILE A 94 -5.73 -3.36 -30.92
C ILE A 94 -6.16 -4.63 -30.17
N MET A 95 -7.45 -4.94 -30.17
CA MET A 95 -7.97 -6.16 -29.52
C MET A 95 -7.35 -7.43 -30.12
N LYS A 96 -7.20 -7.46 -31.45
CA LYS A 96 -6.51 -8.59 -32.12
C LYS A 96 -5.04 -8.72 -31.71
N THR A 97 -4.34 -7.61 -31.51
CA THR A 97 -2.94 -7.62 -31.03
C THR A 97 -2.81 -8.29 -29.67
N PHE A 98 -3.81 -8.15 -28.80
CA PHE A 98 -3.88 -8.82 -27.50
C PHE A 98 -4.50 -10.23 -27.55
N GLY A 99 -4.73 -10.77 -28.73
CA GLY A 99 -5.27 -12.13 -28.92
C GLY A 99 -6.73 -12.26 -28.47
N VAL A 100 -7.49 -11.16 -28.51
CA VAL A 100 -8.92 -11.21 -28.17
C VAL A 100 -9.65 -12.07 -29.18
N ASP A 101 -10.13 -13.21 -28.73
CA ASP A 101 -10.91 -14.18 -29.50
C ASP A 101 -12.36 -14.34 -29.01
N LYS A 102 -12.65 -13.83 -27.82
CA LYS A 102 -13.97 -13.94 -27.21
C LYS A 102 -14.33 -12.71 -26.40
N ILE A 103 -15.56 -12.22 -26.59
CA ILE A 103 -16.20 -11.19 -25.78
C ILE A 103 -17.59 -11.70 -25.39
N GLN A 104 -17.90 -11.73 -24.12
CA GLN A 104 -19.18 -12.17 -23.60
C GLN A 104 -19.63 -11.28 -22.43
N LEU A 105 -20.93 -11.27 -22.12
CA LEU A 105 -21.40 -10.65 -20.89
C LEU A 105 -20.67 -11.27 -19.69
N ALA A 106 -20.27 -10.44 -18.73
CA ALA A 106 -19.57 -10.90 -17.53
C ALA A 106 -20.46 -11.79 -16.66
N LEU A 107 -21.74 -11.48 -16.58
CA LEU A 107 -22.71 -12.31 -15.90
C LEU A 107 -23.12 -13.50 -16.79
N THR A 108 -22.95 -14.71 -16.28
CA THR A 108 -23.36 -15.94 -16.95
C THR A 108 -24.87 -16.18 -16.85
N ASP A 109 -25.48 -15.72 -15.75
CA ASP A 109 -26.90 -15.79 -15.49
C ASP A 109 -27.51 -14.39 -15.37
N LEU A 110 -28.68 -14.19 -15.97
CA LEU A 110 -29.39 -12.92 -15.86
C LEU A 110 -29.89 -12.69 -14.43
N PRO A 111 -29.63 -11.51 -13.85
CA PRO A 111 -30.10 -11.17 -12.51
C PRO A 111 -31.64 -11.20 -12.46
N LYS A 112 -32.21 -11.75 -11.37
CA LYS A 112 -33.67 -11.75 -11.15
C LYS A 112 -34.26 -10.33 -11.10
N ARG A 113 -33.47 -9.34 -10.72
CA ARG A 113 -33.80 -7.91 -10.66
C ARG A 113 -33.02 -7.15 -11.75
N ALA A 114 -33.46 -7.32 -12.99
CA ALA A 114 -32.85 -6.67 -14.15
C ALA A 114 -32.87 -5.14 -14.07
N ASP A 115 -33.89 -4.56 -13.45
CA ASP A 115 -34.02 -3.13 -13.18
C ASP A 115 -32.91 -2.60 -12.28
N ILE A 116 -32.58 -3.31 -11.21
CA ILE A 116 -31.48 -2.96 -10.31
C ILE A 116 -30.13 -3.16 -11.02
N ALA A 117 -29.97 -4.28 -11.73
CA ALA A 117 -28.74 -4.56 -12.47
C ALA A 117 -28.42 -3.45 -13.50
N ALA A 118 -29.44 -3.00 -14.23
CA ALA A 118 -29.29 -1.90 -15.18
C ALA A 118 -28.97 -0.56 -14.47
N SER A 119 -29.60 -0.28 -13.32
CA SER A 119 -29.37 0.97 -12.59
C SER A 119 -27.93 1.13 -12.09
N VAL A 120 -27.23 0.02 -11.79
CA VAL A 120 -25.82 -0.01 -11.39
C VAL A 120 -24.88 -0.33 -12.56
N GLY A 121 -25.41 -0.52 -13.76
CA GLY A 121 -24.64 -0.81 -14.98
C GLY A 121 -24.05 -2.22 -15.03
N LEU A 122 -24.59 -3.17 -14.26
CA LEU A 122 -24.11 -4.55 -14.21
C LEU A 122 -24.35 -5.30 -15.52
N ASP A 123 -25.38 -4.90 -16.28
CA ASP A 123 -25.74 -5.39 -17.61
C ASP A 123 -24.77 -4.96 -18.73
N ARG A 124 -23.84 -4.05 -18.45
CA ARG A 124 -22.88 -3.49 -19.42
C ARG A 124 -21.45 -4.01 -19.24
N TRP A 125 -21.25 -4.93 -18.30
CA TRP A 125 -19.96 -5.56 -18.09
C TRP A 125 -19.75 -6.73 -19.04
N HIS A 126 -18.56 -6.78 -19.64
CA HIS A 126 -18.13 -7.84 -20.53
C HIS A 126 -16.81 -8.43 -20.05
N ARG A 127 -16.69 -9.75 -20.16
CA ARG A 127 -15.44 -10.47 -20.06
C ARG A 127 -14.81 -10.53 -21.44
N VAL A 128 -13.59 -10.06 -21.57
CA VAL A 128 -12.81 -10.02 -22.80
C VAL A 128 -11.62 -10.97 -22.63
N SER A 129 -11.61 -12.09 -23.38
CA SER A 129 -10.49 -13.02 -23.36
C SER A 129 -9.26 -12.38 -24.00
N ILE A 130 -8.10 -12.60 -23.42
CA ILE A 130 -6.80 -12.16 -23.92
C ILE A 130 -5.86 -13.35 -24.10
N ALA A 131 -4.79 -13.17 -24.87
CA ALA A 131 -3.83 -14.26 -25.07
C ALA A 131 -3.22 -14.69 -23.73
N PRO A 132 -3.10 -15.99 -23.44
CA PRO A 132 -2.46 -16.49 -22.23
C PRO A 132 -1.05 -15.92 -22.06
N GLY A 133 -0.70 -15.51 -20.83
CA GLY A 133 0.58 -14.87 -20.53
C GLY A 133 0.68 -13.40 -20.91
N SER A 134 -0.42 -12.76 -21.35
CA SER A 134 -0.49 -11.31 -21.51
C SER A 134 -0.48 -10.62 -20.15
N ASN A 135 0.18 -9.47 -20.06
CA ASN A 135 0.02 -8.59 -18.91
C ASN A 135 -1.38 -7.98 -18.90
N ALA A 136 -2.30 -8.57 -18.12
CA ALA A 136 -3.70 -8.19 -18.09
C ALA A 136 -3.92 -6.72 -17.67
N LEU A 137 -3.09 -6.17 -16.76
CA LEU A 137 -3.13 -4.76 -16.37
C LEU A 137 -2.80 -3.85 -17.56
N ALA A 138 -1.70 -4.11 -18.26
CA ALA A 138 -1.30 -3.31 -19.42
C ALA A 138 -2.35 -3.39 -20.55
N VAL A 139 -2.97 -4.55 -20.72
CA VAL A 139 -4.09 -4.72 -21.68
C VAL A 139 -5.28 -3.87 -21.27
N ALA A 140 -5.69 -3.91 -19.99
CA ALA A 140 -6.81 -3.12 -19.49
C ALA A 140 -6.57 -1.61 -19.67
N ASP A 141 -5.39 -1.11 -19.33
CA ASP A 141 -5.00 0.29 -19.49
C ASP A 141 -4.98 0.71 -20.96
N THR A 142 -4.39 -0.11 -21.83
CA THR A 142 -4.35 0.17 -23.27
C THR A 142 -5.74 0.20 -23.89
N LEU A 143 -6.61 -0.74 -23.54
CA LEU A 143 -7.98 -0.75 -24.01
C LEU A 143 -8.76 0.46 -23.48
N LYS A 144 -8.58 0.81 -22.21
CA LYS A 144 -9.20 2.01 -21.62
C LYS A 144 -8.84 3.28 -22.38
N ALA A 145 -7.57 3.45 -22.74
CA ALA A 145 -7.07 4.59 -23.48
C ALA A 145 -7.50 4.58 -24.97
N SER A 146 -7.75 3.40 -25.54
CA SER A 146 -7.95 3.23 -26.98
C SER A 146 -9.34 3.61 -27.48
N TRP A 147 -10.35 3.65 -26.61
CA TRP A 147 -11.72 3.88 -27.04
C TRP A 147 -12.60 4.56 -26.00
N VAL A 148 -13.21 5.68 -26.39
CA VAL A 148 -14.08 6.50 -25.54
C VAL A 148 -15.34 5.78 -25.06
N GLY A 149 -15.73 4.66 -25.66
CA GLY A 149 -16.86 3.84 -25.27
C GLY A 149 -16.63 2.99 -24.01
N PHE A 150 -15.40 2.83 -23.56
CA PHE A 150 -15.09 2.16 -22.31
C PHE A 150 -15.25 3.12 -21.13
N GLU A 151 -16.09 2.76 -20.16
CA GLU A 151 -16.19 3.44 -18.87
C GLU A 151 -15.11 2.94 -17.91
N ILE A 152 -14.94 1.62 -17.85
CA ILE A 152 -13.96 0.93 -17.01
C ILE A 152 -13.32 -0.19 -17.82
N CYS A 153 -12.03 -0.39 -17.67
CA CYS A 153 -11.32 -1.61 -18.03
C CYS A 153 -10.51 -2.01 -16.80
N GLU A 154 -10.66 -3.24 -16.35
CA GLU A 154 -10.00 -3.72 -15.13
C GLU A 154 -9.65 -5.21 -15.24
N VAL A 155 -8.73 -5.65 -14.42
CA VAL A 155 -8.34 -7.05 -14.31
C VAL A 155 -9.29 -7.82 -13.41
N ASP A 156 -9.44 -9.13 -13.64
CA ASP A 156 -10.14 -10.01 -12.72
C ASP A 156 -9.16 -10.47 -11.63
N GLY A 157 -9.33 -9.97 -10.42
CA GLY A 157 -8.48 -10.30 -9.29
C GLY A 157 -8.64 -11.76 -8.87
N ILE A 158 -7.54 -12.50 -8.83
CA ILE A 158 -7.52 -13.84 -8.22
C ILE A 158 -7.47 -13.65 -6.71
N GLY A 159 -8.61 -13.85 -6.03
CA GLY A 159 -8.71 -13.91 -4.58
C GLY A 159 -8.74 -15.36 -4.13
N GLY A 160 -7.78 -15.76 -3.28
CA GLY A 160 -7.93 -16.93 -2.43
C GLY A 160 -8.79 -16.60 -1.21
N LEU A 161 -9.15 -17.61 -0.41
CA LEU A 161 -9.51 -17.37 0.98
C LEU A 161 -8.26 -16.77 1.61
N ALA A 162 -8.27 -15.47 1.94
CA ALA A 162 -7.15 -14.83 2.61
C ALA A 162 -6.85 -15.63 3.88
N ASP A 163 -5.58 -15.95 4.12
CA ASP A 163 -5.17 -16.62 5.35
C ASP A 163 -5.51 -15.72 6.52
N VAL A 164 -6.66 -16.02 7.12
CA VAL A 164 -7.10 -15.33 8.33
C VAL A 164 -6.10 -15.71 9.42
N PRO A 165 -5.52 -14.74 10.16
CA PRO A 165 -4.59 -15.04 11.22
C PRO A 165 -5.17 -16.08 12.20
N ASN A 166 -4.34 -17.03 12.60
CA ASN A 166 -4.74 -18.12 13.52
C ASN A 166 -4.64 -17.71 15.00
N ASP A 167 -4.48 -16.42 15.27
CA ASP A 167 -4.38 -15.84 16.61
C ASP A 167 -5.68 -16.05 17.37
N THR A 168 -5.57 -16.54 18.60
CA THR A 168 -6.71 -17.06 19.39
C THR A 168 -7.83 -16.03 19.64
N SER A 169 -7.50 -14.74 19.63
CA SER A 169 -8.45 -13.64 19.83
C SER A 169 -8.72 -12.82 18.57
N PHE A 170 -8.25 -13.27 17.38
CA PHE A 170 -8.45 -12.52 16.14
C PHE A 170 -9.93 -12.25 15.85
N THR A 171 -10.80 -13.21 16.10
CA THR A 171 -12.25 -13.07 15.94
C THR A 171 -12.88 -11.97 16.82
N THR A 172 -12.16 -11.47 17.83
CA THR A 172 -12.59 -10.33 18.64
C THR A 172 -12.21 -8.99 18.01
N GLN A 173 -11.25 -8.99 17.10
CA GLN A 173 -10.69 -7.79 16.44
C GLN A 173 -11.53 -7.37 15.22
N TYR A 174 -12.77 -6.90 15.47
CA TYR A 174 -13.68 -6.49 14.40
C TYR A 174 -13.06 -5.40 13.48
N SER A 175 -12.16 -4.57 14.01
CA SER A 175 -11.53 -3.50 13.24
C SER A 175 -10.68 -4.01 12.07
N LEU A 176 -10.12 -5.22 12.19
CA LEU A 176 -9.30 -5.85 11.16
C LEU A 176 -10.15 -6.69 10.19
N GLN A 177 -11.17 -7.38 10.72
CA GLN A 177 -12.17 -8.11 9.94
C GLN A 177 -13.50 -8.15 10.69
N ASN A 178 -14.53 -7.50 10.14
CA ASN A 178 -15.87 -7.50 10.72
C ASN A 178 -16.78 -8.50 9.98
N THR A 179 -17.00 -9.65 10.60
CA THR A 179 -17.90 -10.70 10.10
C THR A 179 -19.28 -10.65 10.76
N GLY A 180 -19.62 -9.54 11.44
CA GLY A 180 -20.86 -9.35 12.20
C GLY A 180 -20.73 -9.64 13.69
N GLN A 181 -19.52 -9.85 14.22
CA GLN A 181 -19.30 -10.05 15.66
C GLN A 181 -19.80 -8.84 16.46
N ASN A 182 -20.32 -9.13 17.66
CA ASN A 182 -20.95 -8.13 18.55
C ASN A 182 -22.06 -7.31 17.86
N ALA A 183 -22.85 -7.96 16.97
CA ALA A 183 -23.91 -7.36 16.16
C ALA A 183 -23.43 -6.22 15.25
N GLY A 184 -22.14 -6.18 14.90
CA GLY A 184 -21.57 -5.20 13.98
C GLY A 184 -22.05 -5.41 12.54
N THR A 185 -21.91 -4.39 11.73
CA THR A 185 -22.19 -4.46 10.28
C THR A 185 -21.05 -5.23 9.60
N VAL A 186 -21.38 -6.29 8.88
CA VAL A 186 -20.40 -7.07 8.12
C VAL A 186 -19.62 -6.14 7.17
N GLY A 187 -18.30 -6.19 7.24
CA GLY A 187 -17.44 -5.34 6.42
C GLY A 187 -17.23 -3.92 6.94
N ALA A 188 -17.77 -3.57 8.12
CA ALA A 188 -17.43 -2.33 8.83
C ALA A 188 -16.07 -2.47 9.55
N ASP A 189 -15.00 -2.57 8.75
CA ASP A 189 -13.61 -2.76 9.13
C ASP A 189 -12.67 -2.03 8.18
N ILE A 190 -11.37 -2.13 8.41
CA ILE A 190 -10.33 -1.48 7.60
C ILE A 190 -9.73 -2.37 6.50
N ARG A 191 -10.27 -3.54 6.24
CA ARG A 191 -9.78 -4.49 5.21
C ARG A 191 -8.34 -4.98 5.44
N ALA A 192 -7.95 -5.22 6.69
CA ALA A 192 -6.58 -5.65 7.02
C ALA A 192 -6.23 -7.00 6.39
N VAL A 193 -7.16 -7.95 6.36
CA VAL A 193 -6.94 -9.29 5.77
C VAL A 193 -6.54 -9.19 4.28
N GLN A 194 -7.17 -8.26 3.53
CA GLN A 194 -6.78 -8.02 2.13
C GLN A 194 -5.38 -7.40 2.01
N ALA A 195 -4.97 -6.54 2.95
CA ALA A 195 -3.62 -6.00 2.96
C ALA A 195 -2.57 -7.09 3.21
N TRP A 196 -2.87 -8.04 4.08
CA TRP A 196 -1.95 -9.15 4.41
C TRP A 196 -1.79 -10.16 3.29
N SER A 197 -2.72 -10.26 2.35
CA SER A 197 -2.51 -11.04 1.12
C SER A 197 -1.41 -10.45 0.22
N VAL A 198 -1.02 -9.19 0.44
CA VAL A 198 0.06 -8.52 -0.29
C VAL A 198 1.35 -8.50 0.54
N THR A 199 1.26 -8.07 1.80
CA THR A 199 2.41 -8.00 2.71
C THR A 199 1.96 -7.94 4.16
N THR A 200 2.73 -8.56 5.06
CA THR A 200 2.59 -8.44 6.51
C THR A 200 3.62 -7.47 7.12
N SER A 201 4.31 -6.70 6.28
CA SER A 201 5.44 -5.83 6.60
C SER A 201 6.78 -6.59 6.67
N ASN A 202 7.83 -5.88 7.07
CA ASN A 202 9.17 -6.45 7.26
C ASN A 202 9.91 -5.72 8.40
N PRO A 203 11.01 -6.28 8.94
CA PRO A 203 11.71 -5.73 10.10
C PRO A 203 12.51 -4.44 9.83
N THR A 204 12.63 -3.97 8.60
CA THR A 204 13.28 -2.69 8.28
C THR A 204 12.37 -1.49 8.52
N ILE A 205 11.05 -1.74 8.64
CA ILE A 205 10.08 -0.69 8.93
C ILE A 205 10.11 -0.35 10.42
N VAL A 206 10.41 0.90 10.73
CA VAL A 206 10.46 1.45 12.10
C VAL A 206 9.29 2.42 12.29
N ILE A 207 8.43 2.11 13.22
CA ILE A 207 7.29 2.95 13.64
C ILE A 207 7.69 3.66 14.93
N ALA A 208 7.83 4.98 14.89
CA ALA A 208 7.99 5.76 16.13
C ALA A 208 6.63 5.93 16.81
N LEU A 209 6.59 5.57 18.07
CA LEU A 209 5.41 5.72 18.92
C LEU A 209 5.65 6.80 19.98
N LEU A 210 5.09 7.99 19.78
CA LEU A 210 5.11 9.07 20.77
C LEU A 210 3.90 8.91 21.69
N ASP A 211 4.11 8.28 22.87
CA ASP A 211 3.02 7.88 23.75
C ASP A 211 3.50 7.73 25.21
N SER A 212 2.82 6.93 26.01
CA SER A 212 3.13 6.65 27.41
C SER A 212 4.25 5.61 27.64
N GLY A 213 4.80 5.05 26.60
CA GLY A 213 5.75 3.94 26.66
C GLY A 213 5.12 2.61 26.24
N VAL A 214 5.89 1.53 26.34
CA VAL A 214 5.50 0.20 25.89
C VAL A 214 5.88 -0.85 26.94
N PHE A 215 4.89 -1.63 27.38
CA PHE A 215 5.14 -2.82 28.19
C PHE A 215 5.76 -3.92 27.30
N PRO A 216 6.79 -4.66 27.76
CA PRO A 216 7.41 -5.74 26.99
C PRO A 216 6.50 -6.98 26.93
N HIS A 217 5.38 -6.83 26.23
CA HIS A 217 4.39 -7.86 26.01
C HIS A 217 4.92 -8.98 25.10
N THR A 218 4.53 -10.24 25.34
CA THR A 218 4.95 -11.40 24.54
C THR A 218 4.65 -11.26 23.06
N GLU A 219 3.54 -10.61 22.70
CA GLU A 219 3.18 -10.28 21.32
C GLU A 219 4.10 -9.24 20.65
N LEU A 220 4.92 -8.53 21.43
CA LEU A 220 5.87 -7.53 20.96
C LEU A 220 7.33 -7.99 21.10
N GLU A 221 7.57 -9.25 21.46
CA GLU A 221 8.92 -9.79 21.63
C GLU A 221 9.76 -9.64 20.35
N GLY A 222 10.95 -9.04 20.50
CA GLY A 222 11.89 -8.78 19.42
C GLY A 222 11.50 -7.60 18.51
N ARG A 223 10.43 -6.83 18.84
CA ARG A 223 9.95 -5.71 18.03
C ARG A 223 10.25 -4.35 18.62
N ILE A 224 10.44 -4.27 19.94
CA ILE A 224 10.69 -3.02 20.66
C ILE A 224 12.18 -2.67 20.53
N LEU A 225 12.45 -1.52 19.90
CA LEU A 225 13.79 -0.96 19.79
C LEU A 225 14.17 -0.18 21.07
N PRO A 226 15.47 0.07 21.32
CA PRO A 226 15.89 1.02 22.35
C PRO A 226 15.28 2.39 22.11
N GLY A 227 14.47 2.87 23.03
CA GLY A 227 13.74 4.12 22.91
C GLY A 227 14.26 5.21 23.86
N ARG A 228 13.46 6.25 24.06
CA ARG A 228 13.79 7.40 24.90
C ARG A 228 12.58 7.85 25.73
N ASN A 229 12.85 8.21 26.98
CA ASN A 229 11.91 8.90 27.85
C ASN A 229 12.31 10.38 27.90
N ILE A 230 11.53 11.21 27.23
CA ILE A 230 11.82 12.66 27.08
C ILE A 230 11.65 13.39 28.40
N PRO A 231 10.50 13.25 29.15
CA PRO A 231 10.30 13.91 30.45
C PRO A 231 11.41 13.65 31.45
N LEU A 232 11.96 12.44 31.49
CA LEU A 232 12.95 12.03 32.47
C LEU A 232 14.38 12.07 31.93
N GLY A 233 14.57 12.25 30.63
CA GLY A 233 15.90 12.23 29.99
C GLY A 233 16.60 10.86 30.02
N THR A 234 15.84 9.76 30.16
CA THR A 234 16.35 8.39 30.32
C THR A 234 16.03 7.52 29.12
N THR A 235 16.48 6.26 29.16
CA THR A 235 16.15 5.22 28.16
C THR A 235 15.07 4.26 28.67
N ASP A 236 14.47 4.48 29.84
CA ASP A 236 13.36 3.69 30.35
C ASP A 236 12.09 4.07 29.61
N THR A 237 11.60 3.18 28.77
CA THR A 237 10.39 3.34 27.97
C THR A 237 9.25 2.47 28.45
N SER A 238 9.28 2.03 29.70
CA SER A 238 8.15 1.35 30.36
C SER A 238 6.88 2.22 30.27
N ASP A 239 5.75 1.58 30.06
CA ASP A 239 4.46 2.28 29.99
C ASP A 239 4.07 2.89 31.34
N VAL A 240 3.97 4.21 31.39
CA VAL A 240 3.73 4.96 32.63
C VAL A 240 2.29 5.43 32.79
N CYS A 241 1.40 5.13 31.82
CA CYS A 241 0.01 5.60 31.84
C CYS A 241 -1.00 4.48 31.52
N GLY A 242 -1.11 3.52 32.43
CA GLY A 242 -2.16 2.51 32.40
C GLY A 242 -2.20 1.63 31.15
N GLY A 243 -1.10 1.53 30.41
CA GLY A 243 -1.00 0.69 29.21
C GLY A 243 -1.55 1.35 27.95
N HIS A 244 -1.59 2.68 27.83
CA HIS A 244 -2.11 3.34 26.62
C HIS A 244 -1.18 3.08 25.42
N GLY A 245 0.11 3.37 25.52
CA GLY A 245 1.08 3.12 24.44
C GLY A 245 1.24 1.63 24.14
N THR A 246 1.11 0.76 25.17
CA THR A 246 1.10 -0.70 24.99
C THR A 246 -0.09 -1.14 24.13
N HIS A 247 -1.27 -0.56 24.37
CA HIS A 247 -2.48 -0.87 23.59
C HIS A 247 -2.32 -0.41 22.14
N VAL A 248 -1.86 0.81 21.94
CA VAL A 248 -1.57 1.39 20.62
C VAL A 248 -0.53 0.55 19.86
N SER A 249 0.54 0.10 20.55
CA SER A 249 1.57 -0.78 19.98
C SER A 249 0.97 -2.08 19.44
N GLY A 250 0.05 -2.69 20.19
CA GLY A 250 -0.59 -3.94 19.78
C GLY A 250 -1.39 -3.81 18.49
N ILE A 251 -2.11 -2.69 18.31
CA ILE A 251 -2.84 -2.42 17.05
C ILE A 251 -1.86 -2.35 15.89
N MET A 252 -0.71 -1.70 16.05
CA MET A 252 0.27 -1.53 14.99
C MET A 252 1.06 -2.80 14.70
N THR A 253 1.56 -3.50 15.73
CA THR A 253 2.66 -4.46 15.54
C THR A 253 2.59 -5.74 16.38
N ALA A 254 1.46 -6.11 16.99
CA ALA A 254 1.36 -7.44 17.58
C ALA A 254 1.71 -8.52 16.54
N LYS A 255 2.36 -9.60 16.99
CA LYS A 255 2.70 -10.73 16.13
C LYS A 255 1.40 -11.31 15.55
N GLY A 256 1.32 -11.44 14.24
CA GLY A 256 0.20 -12.12 13.60
C GLY A 256 0.56 -13.57 13.24
N ALA A 257 -0.46 -14.39 13.05
CA ALA A 257 -0.38 -15.80 12.65
C ALA A 257 0.54 -16.65 13.54
N ASN A 258 0.58 -16.37 14.87
CA ASN A 258 1.42 -17.06 15.83
C ASN A 258 0.64 -18.03 16.73
N ALA A 259 -0.66 -18.26 16.45
CA ALA A 259 -1.58 -19.09 17.23
C ALA A 259 -1.80 -18.59 18.68
N SER A 260 -1.53 -17.31 18.97
CA SER A 260 -1.63 -16.70 20.29
C SER A 260 -2.26 -15.31 20.18
N GLY A 261 -3.00 -14.88 21.19
CA GLY A 261 -3.47 -13.51 21.38
C GLY A 261 -4.13 -12.86 20.17
N ILE A 262 -3.54 -11.81 19.66
CA ILE A 262 -4.09 -10.90 18.64
C ILE A 262 -3.12 -10.68 17.47
N ALA A 263 -3.64 -10.27 16.33
CA ALA A 263 -2.83 -9.76 15.22
C ALA A 263 -2.72 -8.23 15.28
N GLY A 264 -1.52 -7.68 15.00
CA GLY A 264 -1.32 -6.28 14.67
C GLY A 264 -1.38 -6.06 13.16
N MET A 265 -1.41 -4.80 12.73
CA MET A 265 -1.38 -4.46 11.31
C MET A 265 -0.10 -4.94 10.61
N CYS A 266 1.04 -4.82 11.28
CA CYS A 266 2.38 -5.12 10.75
C CYS A 266 3.05 -6.20 11.61
N TRP A 267 3.15 -7.42 11.09
CA TRP A 267 3.59 -8.57 11.88
C TRP A 267 5.10 -8.58 12.15
N ASP A 268 5.92 -7.82 11.42
CA ASP A 268 7.38 -7.79 11.55
C ASP A 268 8.00 -6.40 11.75
N ALA A 269 7.22 -5.32 11.64
CA ALA A 269 7.71 -3.96 11.87
C ALA A 269 8.25 -3.77 13.30
N LYS A 270 9.16 -2.82 13.47
CA LYS A 270 9.75 -2.44 14.75
C LYS A 270 9.06 -1.22 15.33
N ILE A 271 8.97 -1.16 16.65
CA ILE A 271 8.51 0.01 17.40
C ILE A 271 9.72 0.72 17.99
N LEU A 272 9.80 2.01 17.77
CA LEU A 272 10.70 2.93 18.45
C LEU A 272 9.89 3.70 19.49
N PRO A 273 9.90 3.28 20.78
CA PRO A 273 9.09 3.94 21.81
C PRO A 273 9.71 5.26 22.25
N VAL A 274 8.91 6.31 22.24
CA VAL A 274 9.27 7.65 22.72
C VAL A 274 8.24 8.05 23.78
N VAL A 275 8.63 7.99 25.05
CA VAL A 275 7.78 8.41 26.15
C VAL A 275 7.73 9.93 26.20
N ILE A 276 6.51 10.49 26.08
CA ILE A 276 6.28 11.95 26.04
C ILE A 276 5.35 12.43 27.16
N VAL A 277 4.99 11.57 28.09
CA VAL A 277 4.12 11.89 29.23
C VAL A 277 4.75 11.49 30.56
N ASN A 278 4.32 12.15 31.67
CA ASN A 278 4.72 11.77 33.03
C ASN A 278 3.64 12.19 34.06
N PRO A 279 2.94 11.26 34.73
CA PRO A 279 2.74 9.88 34.29
C PRO A 279 1.78 9.77 33.09
N CYS A 280 0.70 10.58 33.02
CA CYS A 280 -0.35 10.50 32.01
C CYS A 280 -0.63 11.82 31.31
N SER A 281 0.18 12.84 31.52
CA SER A 281 0.11 14.14 30.85
C SER A 281 1.49 14.57 30.40
N GLY A 282 1.58 15.23 29.28
CA GLY A 282 2.84 15.70 28.70
C GLY A 282 2.71 17.12 28.17
N LEU A 283 3.87 17.78 28.11
CA LEU A 283 3.98 19.09 27.49
C LEU A 283 4.13 18.95 25.97
N GLU A 284 3.71 19.93 25.20
CA GLU A 284 3.96 19.97 23.76
C GLU A 284 5.46 19.94 23.43
N SER A 285 6.30 20.52 24.30
CA SER A 285 7.75 20.47 24.15
C SER A 285 8.30 19.04 24.22
N TYR A 286 7.71 18.15 25.05
CA TYR A 286 8.13 16.77 25.09
C TYR A 286 7.81 16.04 23.78
N VAL A 287 6.66 16.38 23.15
CA VAL A 287 6.32 15.84 21.83
C VAL A 287 7.26 16.37 20.76
N ALA A 288 7.58 17.67 20.79
CA ALA A 288 8.52 18.29 19.86
C ALA A 288 9.90 17.65 19.94
N ASP A 289 10.48 17.56 21.14
CA ASP A 289 11.80 16.96 21.38
C ASP A 289 11.81 15.47 20.99
N GLY A 290 10.74 14.75 21.34
CA GLY A 290 10.56 13.33 21.02
C GLY A 290 10.43 13.08 19.52
N LEU A 291 9.70 13.95 18.81
CA LEU A 291 9.52 13.86 17.37
C LEU A 291 10.84 14.05 16.63
N VAL A 292 11.57 15.13 16.93
CA VAL A 292 12.89 15.37 16.34
C VAL A 292 13.83 14.20 16.60
N TRP A 293 13.89 13.72 17.86
CA TRP A 293 14.70 12.57 18.20
C TRP A 293 14.32 11.31 17.41
N ALA A 294 13.02 11.00 17.27
CA ALA A 294 12.55 9.83 16.54
C ALA A 294 12.92 9.88 15.04
N ILE A 295 12.84 11.06 14.43
CA ILE A 295 13.25 11.27 13.03
C ILE A 295 14.75 11.01 12.87
N ASP A 296 15.57 11.54 13.77
CA ASP A 296 17.03 11.34 13.76
C ASP A 296 17.43 9.87 14.00
N GLN A 297 16.57 9.06 14.63
CA GLN A 297 16.75 7.61 14.75
C GLN A 297 16.27 6.82 13.52
N GLY A 298 15.78 7.49 12.47
CA GLY A 298 15.38 6.85 11.21
C GLY A 298 13.96 6.24 11.22
N ALA A 299 13.04 6.82 11.97
CA ALA A 299 11.64 6.42 11.92
C ALA A 299 11.07 6.54 10.48
N ASN A 300 10.39 5.50 10.01
CA ASN A 300 9.72 5.51 8.70
C ASN A 300 8.31 6.11 8.77
N VAL A 301 7.68 6.08 9.93
CA VAL A 301 6.34 6.61 10.18
C VAL A 301 6.21 6.94 11.66
N VAL A 302 5.44 7.97 12.01
CA VAL A 302 5.23 8.41 13.39
C VAL A 302 3.76 8.30 13.76
N ASN A 303 3.46 7.65 14.89
CA ASN A 303 2.14 7.61 15.49
C ASN A 303 2.04 8.57 16.69
N MET A 304 1.06 9.46 16.67
CA MET A 304 0.75 10.41 17.73
C MET A 304 -0.71 10.24 18.19
N SER A 305 -0.93 9.26 19.07
CA SER A 305 -2.25 9.00 19.67
C SER A 305 -2.52 9.92 20.86
N LEU A 306 -2.42 11.24 20.63
CA LEU A 306 -2.49 12.29 21.63
C LEU A 306 -3.24 13.53 21.10
N GLN A 307 -3.60 14.44 21.99
CA GLN A 307 -4.29 15.69 21.64
C GLN A 307 -3.89 16.85 22.55
N TYR A 308 -3.79 18.03 21.98
CA TYR A 308 -3.64 19.30 22.69
C TYR A 308 -4.71 20.30 22.21
N ASN A 309 -5.18 21.16 23.13
CA ASN A 309 -6.17 22.19 22.80
C ASN A 309 -5.55 23.45 22.19
N VAL A 310 -4.25 23.56 22.26
CA VAL A 310 -3.44 24.67 21.70
C VAL A 310 -2.30 24.04 20.93
N GLY A 311 -1.87 24.64 19.83
CA GLY A 311 -0.70 24.22 19.07
C GLY A 311 0.38 25.28 19.20
N SER A 312 1.51 24.91 19.84
CA SER A 312 2.65 25.84 19.97
C SER A 312 3.48 25.87 18.69
N GLU A 313 4.06 27.02 18.39
CA GLU A 313 5.02 27.17 17.27
C GLU A 313 6.25 26.25 17.43
N TYR A 314 6.64 25.93 18.67
CA TYR A 314 7.74 25.02 18.92
C TYR A 314 7.42 23.58 18.48
N LEU A 315 6.23 23.09 18.81
CA LEU A 315 5.77 21.77 18.33
C LEU A 315 5.55 21.79 16.80
N HIS A 316 5.01 22.88 16.27
CA HIS A 316 4.84 23.01 14.81
C HIS A 316 6.19 22.97 14.07
N ALA A 317 7.21 23.63 14.59
CA ALA A 317 8.55 23.56 14.00
C ALA A 317 9.11 22.11 13.98
N ALA A 318 8.85 21.31 15.01
CA ALA A 318 9.22 19.90 15.02
C ALA A 318 8.42 19.06 14.00
N VAL A 319 7.13 19.35 13.83
CA VAL A 319 6.27 18.74 12.80
C VAL A 319 6.80 19.10 11.41
N GLN A 320 7.15 20.35 11.15
CA GLN A 320 7.76 20.77 9.88
C GLN A 320 9.13 20.11 9.64
N TYR A 321 9.92 19.90 10.70
CA TYR A 321 11.18 19.15 10.62
C TYR A 321 10.95 17.72 10.13
N ALA A 322 9.97 17.01 10.71
CA ALA A 322 9.63 15.65 10.31
C ALA A 322 9.07 15.59 8.87
N ALA A 323 8.22 16.56 8.50
CA ALA A 323 7.68 16.69 7.14
C ALA A 323 8.80 16.92 6.11
N ALA A 324 9.79 17.77 6.43
CA ALA A 324 10.96 18.01 5.57
C ALA A 324 11.84 16.77 5.36
N HIS A 325 11.81 15.81 6.31
CA HIS A 325 12.44 14.49 6.16
C HIS A 325 11.57 13.46 5.41
N GLY A 326 10.37 13.87 4.96
CA GLY A 326 9.46 13.00 4.21
C GLY A 326 8.83 11.88 5.06
N VAL A 327 8.82 12.02 6.39
CA VAL A 327 8.25 11.03 7.30
C VAL A 327 6.78 11.35 7.54
N PRO A 328 5.84 10.45 7.19
CA PRO A 328 4.42 10.64 7.46
C PRO A 328 4.16 10.60 8.97
N MET A 329 3.38 11.56 9.44
CA MET A 329 2.98 11.72 10.84
C MET A 329 1.47 11.54 10.95
N ILE A 330 1.04 10.60 11.76
CA ILE A 330 -0.36 10.26 11.97
C ILE A 330 -0.80 10.76 13.33
N ALA A 331 -1.87 11.54 13.36
CA ALA A 331 -2.36 12.16 14.59
C ALA A 331 -3.86 11.91 14.81
N ALA A 332 -4.23 11.60 16.04
CA ALA A 332 -5.60 11.45 16.47
C ALA A 332 -6.31 12.80 16.51
N THR A 333 -7.53 12.90 15.96
CA THR A 333 -8.30 14.17 15.94
C THR A 333 -8.77 14.65 17.31
N GLY A 334 -8.87 13.73 18.28
CA GLY A 334 -9.35 14.01 19.65
C GLY A 334 -10.73 13.42 19.95
N ASN A 335 -11.13 13.49 21.22
CA ASN A 335 -12.28 12.74 21.77
C ASN A 335 -13.27 13.61 22.54
N SER A 336 -13.55 14.82 22.05
CA SER A 336 -14.41 15.80 22.75
C SER A 336 -15.69 16.14 21.96
N ASN A 337 -15.95 15.43 20.85
CA ASN A 337 -17.04 15.78 19.92
C ASN A 337 -16.99 17.27 19.53
N GLY A 338 -15.80 17.80 19.29
CA GLY A 338 -15.51 19.20 19.01
C GLY A 338 -14.57 19.36 17.81
N ALA A 339 -13.90 20.50 17.72
CA ALA A 339 -12.94 20.78 16.67
C ALA A 339 -11.72 19.82 16.76
N VAL A 340 -11.07 19.57 15.60
CA VAL A 340 -9.83 18.81 15.53
C VAL A 340 -8.78 19.45 16.43
N ALA A 341 -8.10 18.62 17.22
CA ALA A 341 -7.07 19.03 18.16
C ALA A 341 -5.67 19.00 17.50
N TRP A 342 -4.67 19.61 18.13
CA TRP A 342 -3.28 19.52 17.70
C TRP A 342 -2.61 18.22 18.23
N PRO A 343 -1.67 17.65 17.47
CA PRO A 343 -1.09 18.12 16.20
C PRO A 343 -1.91 17.78 14.94
N ALA A 344 -3.03 17.02 15.03
CA ALA A 344 -3.84 16.61 13.89
C ALA A 344 -4.39 17.79 13.06
N LYS A 345 -4.40 18.99 13.64
CA LYS A 345 -4.88 20.20 12.98
C LYS A 345 -3.93 20.82 11.97
N TRP A 346 -2.65 20.42 11.95
CA TRP A 346 -1.68 20.93 10.99
C TRP A 346 -1.69 20.12 9.70
N ASP A 347 -1.53 20.80 8.57
CA ASP A 347 -1.57 20.22 7.23
C ASP A 347 -0.47 19.18 6.99
N GLU A 348 0.63 19.23 7.74
CA GLU A 348 1.75 18.29 7.64
C GLU A 348 1.41 16.91 8.27
N THR A 349 0.37 16.83 9.09
CA THR A 349 -0.05 15.59 9.74
C THR A 349 -1.25 14.96 9.03
N ILE A 350 -1.37 13.64 9.08
CA ILE A 350 -2.57 12.92 8.64
C ILE A 350 -3.52 12.83 9.82
N ALA A 351 -4.63 13.56 9.74
CA ALA A 351 -5.64 13.65 10.79
C ALA A 351 -6.62 12.48 10.72
N VAL A 352 -6.68 11.69 11.80
CA VAL A 352 -7.47 10.46 11.86
C VAL A 352 -8.64 10.58 12.82
N ALA A 353 -9.86 10.53 12.27
CA ALA A 353 -11.11 10.42 13.02
C ALA A 353 -11.45 8.96 13.39
N GLY A 354 -12.36 8.79 14.34
CA GLY A 354 -12.82 7.48 14.80
C GLY A 354 -14.12 7.04 14.15
N SER A 355 -14.21 5.79 13.69
CA SER A 355 -15.43 5.09 13.30
C SER A 355 -15.73 3.93 14.27
N ASN A 356 -16.89 3.27 14.09
CA ASN A 356 -17.30 2.15 14.91
C ASN A 356 -17.68 0.91 14.08
N ARG A 357 -18.00 -0.20 14.77
CA ARG A 357 -18.37 -1.48 14.16
C ARG A 357 -19.69 -1.48 13.39
N PHE A 358 -20.45 -0.38 13.41
CA PHE A 358 -21.72 -0.22 12.67
C PHE A 358 -21.54 0.62 11.40
N ASP A 359 -20.32 0.93 11.04
CA ASP A 359 -19.99 1.79 9.89
C ASP A 359 -20.48 3.23 10.07
N ALA A 360 -20.37 3.72 11.28
CA ALA A 360 -20.76 5.07 11.65
C ALA A 360 -19.60 5.78 12.36
N ARG A 361 -19.64 7.11 12.37
CA ARG A 361 -18.70 7.93 13.14
C ARG A 361 -18.75 7.53 14.62
N TYR A 362 -17.59 7.40 15.25
CA TYR A 362 -17.50 7.27 16.70
C TYR A 362 -17.95 8.59 17.37
N SER A 363 -18.96 8.51 18.23
CA SER A 363 -19.76 9.67 18.67
C SER A 363 -18.98 10.81 19.33
N VAL A 364 -17.86 10.49 19.99
CA VAL A 364 -16.99 11.47 20.64
C VAL A 364 -15.79 11.89 19.80
N SER A 365 -15.59 11.30 18.61
CA SER A 365 -14.52 11.72 17.70
C SER A 365 -14.63 13.20 17.38
N ASN A 366 -13.53 13.94 17.46
CA ASN A 366 -13.49 15.31 16.98
C ASN A 366 -13.66 15.34 15.45
N PHE A 367 -14.08 16.48 14.92
CA PHE A 367 -14.41 16.69 13.52
C PHE A 367 -14.02 18.08 13.05
N GLY A 368 -13.80 18.24 11.77
CA GLY A 368 -13.39 19.51 11.16
C GLY A 368 -12.90 19.32 9.73
N PRO A 369 -12.64 20.42 9.02
CA PRO A 369 -12.12 20.36 7.65
C PRO A 369 -10.70 19.79 7.56
N GLU A 370 -10.04 19.58 8.68
CA GLU A 370 -8.69 19.04 8.76
C GLU A 370 -8.66 17.50 8.76
N VAL A 371 -9.83 16.82 8.90
CA VAL A 371 -9.90 15.36 8.94
C VAL A 371 -9.55 14.77 7.55
N ASP A 372 -8.50 13.99 7.46
CA ASP A 372 -8.15 13.31 6.20
C ASP A 372 -8.94 12.03 5.97
N VAL A 373 -8.92 11.14 6.98
CA VAL A 373 -9.54 9.82 6.94
C VAL A 373 -10.07 9.43 8.33
N ALA A 374 -10.86 8.38 8.36
CA ALA A 374 -11.27 7.71 9.59
C ALA A 374 -10.73 6.27 9.65
N ALA A 375 -10.67 5.71 10.86
CA ALA A 375 -10.46 4.29 11.09
C ALA A 375 -11.24 3.83 12.31
N CYS A 376 -11.38 2.51 12.51
CA CYS A 376 -12.06 1.95 13.67
C CYS A 376 -11.42 2.43 14.98
N GLY A 377 -12.20 3.08 15.84
CA GLY A 377 -11.74 3.67 17.11
C GLY A 377 -12.58 3.29 18.33
N GLU A 378 -13.73 2.64 18.15
CA GLU A 378 -14.62 2.26 19.26
C GLU A 378 -14.49 0.79 19.62
N ALA A 379 -14.29 0.47 20.91
CA ALA A 379 -14.18 -0.89 21.43
C ALA A 379 -13.11 -1.75 20.73
N ILE A 380 -11.94 -1.17 20.51
CA ILE A 380 -10.80 -1.82 19.84
C ILE A 380 -10.08 -2.73 20.85
N TYR A 381 -10.00 -4.02 20.51
CA TYR A 381 -9.34 -5.02 21.33
C TYR A 381 -7.85 -5.11 20.98
N SER A 382 -6.98 -4.91 21.99
CA SER A 382 -5.53 -4.90 21.82
C SER A 382 -4.82 -5.24 23.13
N LEU A 383 -3.49 -5.09 23.15
CA LEU A 383 -2.63 -5.43 24.28
C LEU A 383 -2.92 -4.57 25.51
N ALA A 384 -2.67 -5.14 26.68
CA ALA A 384 -2.69 -4.47 27.98
C ALA A 384 -1.45 -4.85 28.79
N LEU A 385 -1.25 -4.17 29.92
CA LEU A 385 -0.16 -4.49 30.84
C LEU A 385 -0.23 -5.94 31.32
N ASN A 386 0.90 -6.46 31.76
CA ASN A 386 1.02 -7.82 32.37
C ASN A 386 0.63 -8.95 31.39
N ASN A 387 0.99 -8.80 30.11
CA ASN A 387 0.63 -9.73 29.03
C ASN A 387 -0.89 -9.95 28.90
N GLY A 388 -1.68 -8.96 29.28
CA GLY A 388 -3.13 -8.99 29.18
C GLY A 388 -3.63 -8.38 27.86
N TYR A 389 -4.94 -8.40 27.69
CA TYR A 389 -5.65 -7.79 26.57
C TYR A 389 -6.84 -6.98 27.08
N ALA A 390 -7.18 -5.90 26.40
CA ALA A 390 -8.30 -5.05 26.79
C ALA A 390 -8.93 -4.35 25.58
N SER A 391 -10.20 -3.99 25.69
CA SER A 391 -10.86 -3.10 24.72
C SER A 391 -10.75 -1.66 25.20
N ARG A 392 -10.36 -0.76 24.28
CA ARG A 392 -10.35 0.69 24.50
C ARG A 392 -11.06 1.40 23.35
N SER A 393 -11.48 2.64 23.61
CA SER A 393 -12.14 3.49 22.61
C SER A 393 -11.49 4.86 22.58
N GLY A 394 -11.36 5.42 21.37
CA GLY A 394 -10.80 6.74 21.13
C GLY A 394 -10.22 6.85 19.71
N THR A 395 -10.07 8.07 19.25
CA THR A 395 -9.28 8.35 18.04
C THR A 395 -7.82 7.91 18.20
N SER A 396 -7.36 7.77 19.46
CA SER A 396 -6.08 7.13 19.80
C SER A 396 -5.97 5.66 19.38
N MET A 397 -7.09 4.96 19.17
CA MET A 397 -7.13 3.59 18.66
C MET A 397 -7.36 3.57 17.14
N ALA A 398 -7.92 4.63 16.57
CA ALA A 398 -8.05 4.81 15.12
C ALA A 398 -6.71 5.12 14.44
N ALA A 399 -5.94 6.06 14.98
CA ALA A 399 -4.64 6.49 14.44
C ALA A 399 -3.67 5.33 14.18
N PRO A 400 -3.46 4.37 15.10
CA PRO A 400 -2.53 3.24 14.87
C PRO A 400 -2.96 2.30 13.74
N HIS A 401 -4.25 2.19 13.40
CA HIS A 401 -4.68 1.44 12.21
C HIS A 401 -4.18 2.11 10.92
N VAL A 402 -4.24 3.44 10.85
CA VAL A 402 -3.70 4.21 9.71
C VAL A 402 -2.18 4.10 9.68
N THR A 403 -1.52 4.25 10.84
CA THR A 403 -0.06 4.09 10.96
C THR A 403 0.41 2.72 10.47
N GLY A 404 -0.26 1.66 10.89
CA GLY A 404 0.03 0.30 10.43
C GLY A 404 -0.20 0.12 8.92
N THR A 405 -1.27 0.69 8.38
CA THR A 405 -1.52 0.69 6.93
C THR A 405 -0.39 1.38 6.16
N ILE A 406 0.08 2.53 6.63
CA ILE A 406 1.21 3.25 6.02
C ILE A 406 2.50 2.43 6.13
N ALA A 407 2.72 1.74 7.25
CA ALA A 407 3.87 0.86 7.41
C ALA A 407 3.85 -0.30 6.41
N LEU A 408 2.68 -0.89 6.11
CA LEU A 408 2.50 -1.87 5.04
C LEU A 408 2.76 -1.26 3.65
N MET A 409 2.25 -0.04 3.38
CA MET A 409 2.53 0.68 2.13
C MET A 409 4.03 0.94 1.94
N ARG A 410 4.74 1.35 3.02
CA ARG A 410 6.21 1.53 3.01
C ARG A 410 6.97 0.21 2.85
N ALA A 411 6.41 -0.92 3.29
CA ALA A 411 7.02 -2.23 3.09
C ALA A 411 7.02 -2.64 1.61
N VAL A 412 5.98 -2.28 0.84
CA VAL A 412 5.89 -2.54 -0.62
C VAL A 412 6.44 -1.39 -1.47
N TYR A 413 6.49 -0.16 -0.95
CA TYR A 413 7.05 1.01 -1.63
C TYR A 413 7.86 1.89 -0.64
N PRO A 414 9.13 1.53 -0.35
CA PRO A 414 9.94 2.19 0.69
C PRO A 414 10.15 3.68 0.49
N THR A 415 10.26 4.14 -0.75
CA THR A 415 10.53 5.54 -1.10
C THR A 415 9.27 6.37 -1.35
N MET A 416 8.06 5.81 -1.14
CA MET A 416 6.81 6.53 -1.34
C MET A 416 6.75 7.80 -0.49
N SER A 417 6.49 8.95 -1.08
CA SER A 417 6.45 10.23 -0.36
C SER A 417 5.25 10.33 0.58
N ALA A 418 5.38 11.11 1.66
CA ALA A 418 4.28 11.34 2.61
C ALA A 418 3.03 11.92 1.92
N ALA A 419 3.20 12.79 0.92
CA ALA A 419 2.09 13.33 0.13
C ALA A 419 1.38 12.26 -0.71
N ALA A 420 2.15 11.37 -1.37
CA ALA A 420 1.58 10.25 -2.12
C ALA A 420 0.85 9.27 -1.19
N ILE A 421 1.40 8.98 0.00
CA ILE A 421 0.77 8.15 1.03
C ILE A 421 -0.60 8.73 1.41
N ARG A 422 -0.67 10.03 1.76
CA ARG A 422 -1.93 10.72 2.09
C ARG A 422 -2.93 10.60 0.94
N THR A 423 -2.50 10.87 -0.29
CA THR A 423 -3.35 10.80 -1.48
C THR A 423 -3.93 9.39 -1.66
N VAL A 424 -3.11 8.36 -1.56
CA VAL A 424 -3.57 6.95 -1.68
C VAL A 424 -4.54 6.58 -0.59
N LEU A 425 -4.26 6.94 0.67
CA LEU A 425 -5.20 6.67 1.78
C LEU A 425 -6.57 7.30 1.53
N MET A 426 -6.61 8.56 1.07
CA MET A 426 -7.86 9.26 0.79
C MET A 426 -8.59 8.70 -0.44
N GLN A 427 -7.87 8.36 -1.51
CA GLN A 427 -8.47 7.83 -2.75
C GLN A 427 -9.02 6.41 -2.58
N THR A 428 -8.44 5.62 -1.70
CA THR A 428 -8.84 4.23 -1.45
C THR A 428 -9.77 4.07 -0.27
N ALA A 429 -10.01 5.15 0.49
CA ALA A 429 -10.92 5.14 1.63
C ALA A 429 -12.34 4.74 1.19
N ARG A 430 -13.01 4.00 2.06
CA ARG A 430 -14.41 3.66 1.88
C ARG A 430 -15.26 4.77 2.48
N ASP A 431 -15.90 5.52 1.60
CA ASP A 431 -16.76 6.65 1.94
C ASP A 431 -17.94 6.20 2.82
N LEU A 432 -18.23 6.99 3.84
CA LEU A 432 -19.41 6.85 4.68
C LEU A 432 -20.42 7.96 4.35
N ALA A 433 -21.67 7.79 4.73
CA ALA A 433 -22.67 8.85 4.54
C ALA A 433 -22.37 10.07 5.47
N PRO A 434 -22.50 11.29 4.94
CA PRO A 434 -22.93 11.70 3.59
C PRO A 434 -21.84 11.47 2.54
N THR A 435 -22.24 11.12 1.31
CA THR A 435 -21.34 10.79 0.22
C THR A 435 -20.38 11.94 -0.15
N GLY A 436 -19.11 11.60 -0.35
CA GLY A 436 -18.04 12.52 -0.65
C GLY A 436 -17.26 12.93 0.59
N TYR A 437 -16.21 13.73 0.41
CA TYR A 437 -15.45 14.26 1.54
C TYR A 437 -16.33 15.02 2.52
N ASP A 438 -16.28 14.67 3.81
CA ASP A 438 -17.02 15.33 4.87
C ASP A 438 -16.11 15.63 6.10
N ILE A 439 -16.60 16.54 6.96
CA ILE A 439 -15.83 16.98 8.14
C ILE A 439 -15.74 15.94 9.26
N TYR A 440 -16.49 14.84 9.20
CA TYR A 440 -16.58 13.84 10.27
C TYR A 440 -15.65 12.64 10.04
N THR A 441 -15.52 12.23 8.77
CA THR A 441 -14.75 11.05 8.37
C THR A 441 -13.71 11.35 7.29
N GLY A 442 -13.61 12.60 6.84
CA GLY A 442 -12.73 13.01 5.75
C GLY A 442 -13.12 12.31 4.45
N ALA A 443 -12.19 11.61 3.83
CA ALA A 443 -12.45 10.79 2.65
C ALA A 443 -13.15 9.45 2.97
N GLY A 444 -13.35 9.12 4.24
CA GLY A 444 -13.99 7.89 4.70
C GLY A 444 -13.08 6.99 5.56
N VAL A 445 -13.55 5.78 5.84
CA VAL A 445 -12.78 4.77 6.59
C VAL A 445 -11.72 4.17 5.67
N ILE A 446 -10.47 4.11 6.14
CA ILE A 446 -9.37 3.55 5.37
C ILE A 446 -9.68 2.13 4.89
N ASN A 447 -9.19 1.81 3.69
CA ASN A 447 -9.17 0.47 3.12
C ASN A 447 -7.71 0.05 2.96
N ALA A 448 -7.18 -0.67 3.96
CA ALA A 448 -5.78 -1.06 4.00
C ALA A 448 -5.40 -1.95 2.80
N GLY A 449 -6.30 -2.86 2.38
CA GLY A 449 -6.08 -3.71 1.22
C GLY A 449 -5.89 -2.90 -0.07
N ALA A 450 -6.82 -2.00 -0.37
CA ALA A 450 -6.73 -1.16 -1.56
C ALA A 450 -5.54 -0.19 -1.50
N ALA A 451 -5.24 0.37 -0.33
CA ALA A 451 -4.11 1.29 -0.16
C ALA A 451 -2.76 0.60 -0.41
N VAL A 452 -2.57 -0.62 0.12
CA VAL A 452 -1.34 -1.39 -0.06
C VAL A 452 -1.18 -1.85 -1.51
N LEU A 453 -2.25 -2.34 -2.14
CA LEU A 453 -2.25 -2.71 -3.57
C LEU A 453 -1.91 -1.50 -4.47
N MET A 454 -2.52 -0.35 -4.20
CA MET A 454 -2.21 0.88 -4.95
C MET A 454 -0.77 1.32 -4.74
N ALA A 455 -0.24 1.27 -3.50
CA ALA A 455 1.16 1.58 -3.23
C ALA A 455 2.11 0.62 -3.97
N GLN A 456 1.82 -0.67 -3.96
CA GLN A 456 2.58 -1.68 -4.72
C GLN A 456 2.56 -1.36 -6.22
N SER A 457 1.38 -1.04 -6.79
CA SER A 457 1.29 -0.69 -8.21
C SER A 457 2.05 0.59 -8.57
N MET A 458 2.12 1.56 -7.66
CA MET A 458 2.88 2.82 -7.85
C MET A 458 4.39 2.62 -7.71
N ASN A 459 4.85 1.60 -6.99
CA ASN A 459 6.27 1.27 -6.88
C ASN A 459 6.84 0.70 -8.19
N ARG A 460 5.99 0.27 -9.10
CA ARG A 460 6.38 -0.18 -10.42
C ARG A 460 6.87 1.00 -11.23
N GLY A 461 8.20 1.19 -11.26
CA GLY A 461 8.81 2.14 -12.20
C GLY A 461 8.58 1.67 -13.65
N PRO A 462 8.66 2.55 -14.64
CA PRO A 462 8.55 2.16 -16.05
C PRO A 462 9.56 1.08 -16.45
N ALA A 463 10.67 0.94 -15.71
CA ALA A 463 11.71 -0.06 -15.93
C ALA A 463 11.35 -1.46 -15.40
N ASP A 464 10.40 -1.59 -14.49
CA ASP A 464 9.80 -2.88 -14.09
C ASP A 464 8.72 -3.24 -15.13
N MET A 465 9.18 -3.84 -16.23
CA MET A 465 8.36 -4.07 -17.42
C MET A 465 7.46 -5.31 -17.30
N ASN A 466 7.84 -6.26 -16.45
CA ASN A 466 7.03 -7.44 -16.15
C ASN A 466 6.09 -7.22 -14.96
N GLY A 467 6.32 -6.15 -14.16
CA GLY A 467 5.46 -5.74 -13.06
C GLY A 467 5.60 -6.58 -11.78
N ASP A 468 6.75 -7.26 -11.58
CA ASP A 468 6.98 -8.10 -10.39
C ASP A 468 7.57 -7.32 -9.20
N GLY A 469 7.85 -6.02 -9.39
CA GLY A 469 8.40 -5.12 -8.37
C GLY A 469 9.93 -5.14 -8.27
N VAL A 470 10.61 -5.89 -9.16
CA VAL A 470 12.06 -6.00 -9.23
C VAL A 470 12.51 -5.67 -10.64
N VAL A 471 13.42 -4.73 -10.83
CA VAL A 471 14.03 -4.50 -12.14
C VAL A 471 15.23 -5.42 -12.29
N ASP A 472 15.10 -6.46 -13.12
CA ASP A 472 16.11 -7.51 -13.28
C ASP A 472 16.30 -7.99 -14.74
N GLY A 473 16.86 -9.19 -14.91
CA GLY A 473 17.12 -9.77 -16.23
C GLY A 473 15.87 -10.07 -17.04
N VAL A 474 14.69 -10.22 -16.42
CA VAL A 474 13.43 -10.46 -17.11
C VAL A 474 12.93 -9.16 -17.76
N ASP A 475 13.06 -8.04 -17.06
CA ASP A 475 12.74 -6.71 -17.61
C ASP A 475 13.69 -6.34 -18.74
N LEU A 476 14.97 -6.63 -18.56
CA LEU A 476 15.97 -6.42 -19.61
C LEU A 476 15.65 -7.24 -20.86
N ALA A 477 15.20 -8.48 -20.70
CA ALA A 477 14.76 -9.31 -21.83
C ALA A 477 13.52 -8.71 -22.52
N THR A 478 12.56 -8.22 -21.75
CA THR A 478 11.35 -7.54 -22.22
C THR A 478 11.72 -6.24 -22.93
N PHE A 479 12.65 -5.46 -22.37
CA PHE A 479 13.22 -4.26 -22.97
C PHE A 479 13.83 -4.54 -24.34
N PHE A 480 14.70 -5.54 -24.44
CA PHE A 480 15.33 -5.90 -25.73
C PHE A 480 14.33 -6.41 -26.76
N SER A 481 13.22 -6.97 -26.38
CA SER A 481 12.15 -7.39 -27.31
C SER A 481 11.52 -6.21 -28.05
N GLN A 482 11.66 -4.99 -27.52
CA GLN A 482 11.11 -3.73 -28.07
C GLN A 482 12.19 -2.83 -28.68
N TRP A 483 13.45 -3.28 -28.77
CA TRP A 483 14.58 -2.48 -29.27
C TRP A 483 14.35 -1.98 -30.70
N GLY A 484 14.52 -0.68 -30.94
CA GLY A 484 14.41 -0.06 -32.24
C GLY A 484 13.30 1.00 -32.34
N VAL A 485 12.86 1.30 -33.56
CA VAL A 485 11.86 2.34 -33.81
C VAL A 485 10.47 1.89 -33.36
N CYS A 486 9.84 2.66 -32.50
CA CYS A 486 8.46 2.48 -32.10
C CYS A 486 7.50 2.98 -33.19
N SER A 487 6.82 2.09 -33.87
CA SER A 487 5.98 2.43 -35.04
C SER A 487 4.84 3.42 -34.77
N ILE A 488 4.45 3.61 -33.50
CA ILE A 488 3.38 4.52 -33.05
C ILE A 488 3.79 5.32 -31.80
N CYS A 489 5.08 5.43 -31.48
CA CYS A 489 5.60 6.10 -30.28
C CYS A 489 4.93 5.66 -28.96
N ASN A 490 4.61 4.38 -28.85
CA ASN A 490 3.93 3.80 -27.67
C ASN A 490 4.57 2.49 -27.23
N CYS A 491 5.91 2.38 -27.33
CA CYS A 491 6.64 1.27 -26.74
C CYS A 491 6.80 1.50 -25.24
N THR A 492 6.51 0.49 -24.45
CA THR A 492 6.69 0.58 -22.98
C THR A 492 8.14 0.70 -22.56
N ALA A 493 9.07 0.35 -23.45
CA ALA A 493 10.51 0.48 -23.26
C ALA A 493 11.10 1.83 -23.71
N ASP A 494 10.30 2.70 -24.34
CA ASP A 494 10.68 4.06 -24.74
C ASP A 494 10.45 5.01 -23.54
N PHE A 495 11.42 5.08 -22.64
CA PHE A 495 11.31 5.81 -21.37
C PHE A 495 11.49 7.33 -21.55
N ASN A 496 12.17 7.76 -22.63
CA ASN A 496 12.39 9.17 -22.93
C ASN A 496 11.35 9.75 -23.91
N HIS A 497 10.46 8.89 -24.45
CA HIS A 497 9.37 9.23 -25.37
C HIS A 497 9.84 9.90 -26.69
N ASP A 498 10.98 9.48 -27.21
CA ASP A 498 11.51 9.94 -28.51
C ASP A 498 11.12 9.04 -29.68
N CYS A 499 10.30 8.03 -29.45
CA CYS A 499 9.82 7.03 -30.41
C CYS A 499 10.89 6.01 -30.86
N VAL A 500 11.98 5.90 -30.14
CA VAL A 500 13.04 4.91 -30.39
C VAL A 500 13.46 4.27 -29.08
N VAL A 501 13.39 2.96 -28.98
CA VAL A 501 13.97 2.23 -27.85
C VAL A 501 15.44 1.99 -28.13
N ASP A 502 16.32 2.69 -27.43
CA ASP A 502 17.76 2.64 -27.66
C ASP A 502 18.61 2.63 -26.37
N ALA A 503 19.89 3.00 -26.49
CA ALA A 503 20.81 3.00 -25.37
C ALA A 503 20.47 4.07 -24.30
N VAL A 504 19.71 5.10 -24.63
CA VAL A 504 19.26 6.11 -23.67
C VAL A 504 18.22 5.49 -22.76
N ASP A 505 17.23 4.78 -23.31
CA ASP A 505 16.22 4.06 -22.52
C ASP A 505 16.84 2.94 -21.70
N MET A 506 17.80 2.21 -22.29
CA MET A 506 18.56 1.21 -21.56
C MET A 506 19.26 1.81 -20.33
N SER A 507 19.75 3.06 -20.41
CA SER A 507 20.35 3.73 -19.27
C SER A 507 19.34 4.00 -18.15
N HIS A 508 18.08 4.28 -18.48
CA HIS A 508 16.99 4.41 -17.51
C HIS A 508 16.69 3.07 -16.84
N LEU A 509 16.57 1.97 -17.60
CA LEU A 509 16.37 0.64 -17.03
C LEU A 509 17.52 0.26 -16.09
N LEU A 510 18.76 0.45 -16.52
CA LEU A 510 19.93 0.12 -15.69
C LEU A 510 20.07 1.02 -14.45
N SER A 511 19.58 2.26 -14.49
CA SER A 511 19.57 3.15 -13.33
C SER A 511 18.56 2.69 -12.26
N ALA A 512 17.51 1.99 -12.68
CA ALA A 512 16.48 1.43 -11.82
C ALA A 512 16.77 -0.03 -11.41
N TRP A 513 17.92 -0.60 -11.86
CA TRP A 513 18.27 -2.01 -11.60
C TRP A 513 18.28 -2.33 -10.12
N SER A 514 17.49 -3.32 -9.71
CA SER A 514 17.40 -3.75 -8.32
C SER A 514 18.70 -4.46 -7.92
N THR A 515 19.46 -3.86 -7.03
CA THR A 515 20.61 -4.54 -6.39
C THR A 515 20.08 -5.37 -5.22
N GLN A 516 20.08 -6.70 -5.39
CA GLN A 516 19.81 -7.63 -4.28
C GLN A 516 20.92 -7.59 -3.25
#